data_33775e2270546c25be06040f8886660e
#
_entry.id   33775e2270546c25be06040f8886660e
#
_cell.length_a   1.000
_cell.length_b   1.000
_cell.length_c   1.000
_cell.angle_alpha   90.00
_cell.angle_beta   90.00
_cell.angle_gamma   90.00
#
_symmetry.space_group_name_H-M   'P 1'
#
loop_
_entity.id
_entity.type
_entity.pdbx_description
1 polymer ?
#
loop_
_entity_poly.entity_id
_entity_poly.type
_entity_poly.pdbx_seq_one_letter_code
_entity_poly.pdbx_strand_id
1 'polypeptide(L)'
;SNDIDVYSQDIGLIAIVEQDELIGFNVTIGGGMGMTHGITETYPQLGRLIGFIPKEKVVDVCEKILTIQRDYGNRENRKNARFKYTVDRLGETWVTEELNRRLGWEIKAPRDFEFEHNGDRLGWIEGINNWNFTLFIQNGRVKDTEDYLLKTALREIAEIHTGDFRLSPNQNL
;
A
#
# COMPACT_ATOMS: atom_id res chain seq x y z
N SER A 1 8.47 -2.87 -1.90
CA SER A 1 8.18 -3.74 -0.77
C SER A 1 6.82 -4.42 -0.96
N ASN A 2 6.71 -5.70 -0.67
CA ASN A 2 5.46 -6.49 -0.72
C ASN A 2 4.80 -6.64 0.67
N ASP A 3 5.26 -5.88 1.64
CA ASP A 3 4.80 -5.86 3.03
C ASP A 3 3.77 -4.74 3.32
N ILE A 4 3.27 -4.08 2.29
CA ILE A 4 2.20 -3.10 2.41
C ILE A 4 0.87 -3.85 2.50
N ASP A 5 0.07 -3.52 3.53
CA ASP A 5 -1.29 -4.02 3.69
C ASP A 5 -2.21 -3.38 2.64
N VAL A 6 -2.08 -3.82 1.40
CA VAL A 6 -2.70 -3.21 0.21
C VAL A 6 -4.21 -3.03 0.34
N TYR A 7 -4.89 -3.97 0.99
CA TYR A 7 -6.33 -3.90 1.21
C TYR A 7 -6.77 -2.89 2.28
N SER A 8 -5.82 -2.31 3.03
CA SER A 8 -6.11 -1.27 4.03
C SER A 8 -6.03 0.15 3.47
N GLN A 9 -5.71 0.30 2.18
CA GLN A 9 -5.49 1.58 1.53
C GLN A 9 -6.73 2.07 0.77
N ASP A 10 -6.92 3.38 0.66
CA ASP A 10 -7.99 3.98 -0.16
C ASP A 10 -7.86 3.59 -1.64
N ILE A 11 -6.62 3.50 -2.14
CA ILE A 11 -6.23 2.94 -3.43
C ILE A 11 -5.08 1.97 -3.17
N GLY A 12 -5.23 0.71 -3.54
CA GLY A 12 -4.18 -0.30 -3.47
C GLY A 12 -3.76 -0.76 -4.86
N LEU A 13 -2.46 -0.99 -5.02
CA LEU A 13 -1.87 -1.46 -6.27
C LEU A 13 -1.12 -2.76 -6.01
N ILE A 14 -1.56 -3.85 -6.63
CA ILE A 14 -0.93 -5.17 -6.54
C ILE A 14 -0.15 -5.39 -7.83
N ALA A 15 1.17 -5.39 -7.74
CA ALA A 15 2.04 -5.57 -8.89
C ALA A 15 1.84 -6.97 -9.51
N ILE A 16 1.64 -7.00 -10.82
CA ILE A 16 1.57 -8.23 -11.62
C ILE A 16 2.85 -8.33 -12.45
N VAL A 17 3.63 -9.36 -12.17
CA VAL A 17 4.91 -9.63 -12.81
C VAL A 17 4.78 -10.92 -13.61
N GLU A 18 5.10 -10.89 -14.90
CA GLU A 18 5.16 -12.05 -15.78
C GLU A 18 6.54 -12.11 -16.44
N GLN A 19 7.21 -13.26 -16.37
CA GLN A 19 8.56 -13.46 -16.93
C GLN A 19 9.57 -12.41 -16.45
N ASP A 20 9.57 -12.12 -15.14
CA ASP A 20 10.41 -11.11 -14.48
C ASP A 20 10.17 -9.65 -14.92
N GLU A 21 9.12 -9.39 -15.69
CA GLU A 21 8.72 -8.05 -16.08
C GLU A 21 7.43 -7.59 -15.40
N LEU A 22 7.45 -6.36 -14.87
CA LEU A 22 6.24 -5.70 -14.36
C LEU A 22 5.35 -5.34 -15.57
N ILE A 23 4.20 -6.00 -15.69
CA ILE A 23 3.25 -5.75 -16.77
C ILE A 23 2.14 -4.78 -16.39
N GLY A 24 1.84 -4.63 -15.11
CA GLY A 24 0.81 -3.72 -14.62
C GLY A 24 0.43 -3.99 -13.18
N PHE A 25 -0.76 -3.55 -12.83
CA PHE A 25 -1.26 -3.65 -11.46
C PHE A 25 -2.72 -4.09 -11.44
N ASN A 26 -3.06 -4.98 -10.52
CA ASN A 26 -4.43 -5.07 -10.05
C ASN A 26 -4.71 -3.89 -9.12
N VAL A 27 -5.89 -3.31 -9.22
CA VAL A 27 -6.29 -2.13 -8.48
C VAL A 27 -7.36 -2.48 -7.45
N THR A 28 -7.13 -2.11 -6.20
CA THR A 28 -8.14 -2.16 -5.14
C THR A 28 -8.56 -0.75 -4.72
N ILE A 29 -9.80 -0.59 -4.30
CA ILE A 29 -10.37 0.69 -3.88
C ILE A 29 -11.15 0.57 -2.56
N GLY A 30 -11.21 1.66 -1.83
CA GLY A 30 -12.09 1.80 -0.67
C GLY A 30 -11.67 1.01 0.56
N GLY A 31 -10.38 0.73 0.74
CA GLY A 31 -9.84 0.16 1.97
C GLY A 31 -9.63 1.21 3.06
N GLY A 32 -9.60 0.77 4.30
CA GLY A 32 -9.29 1.62 5.45
C GLY A 32 -9.70 1.01 6.78
N MET A 33 -8.72 0.72 7.64
CA MET A 33 -8.96 0.01 8.91
C MET A 33 -9.38 0.94 10.06
N GLY A 34 -9.21 2.27 9.90
CA GLY A 34 -9.54 3.23 10.96
C GLY A 34 -11.04 3.31 11.25
N MET A 35 -11.38 3.39 12.54
CA MET A 35 -12.71 3.67 13.05
C MET A 35 -12.63 4.60 14.26
N THR A 36 -13.72 5.29 14.57
CA THR A 36 -13.82 6.13 15.79
C THR A 36 -14.55 5.36 16.86
N HIS A 37 -13.93 5.19 18.02
CA HIS A 37 -14.54 4.48 19.15
C HIS A 37 -15.91 5.08 19.50
N GLY A 38 -16.91 4.23 19.66
CA GLY A 38 -18.27 4.63 20.03
C GLY A 38 -19.10 5.26 18.90
N ILE A 39 -18.56 5.32 17.67
CA ILE A 39 -19.29 5.83 16.49
C ILE A 39 -19.42 4.71 15.48
N THR A 40 -20.60 4.07 15.51
CA THR A 40 -20.93 2.87 14.71
C THR A 40 -20.96 3.13 13.20
N GLU A 41 -21.16 4.37 12.80
CA GLU A 41 -21.12 4.81 11.39
C GLU A 41 -19.69 4.83 10.82
N THR A 42 -18.69 4.64 11.68
CA THR A 42 -17.29 4.47 11.27
C THR A 42 -16.84 3.03 11.53
N TYR A 43 -16.28 2.38 10.52
CA TYR A 43 -15.95 0.95 10.56
C TYR A 43 -14.71 0.64 9.70
N PRO A 44 -13.98 -0.44 10.02
CA PRO A 44 -12.91 -0.93 9.17
C PRO A 44 -13.48 -1.55 7.88
N GLN A 45 -12.77 -1.38 6.78
CA GLN A 45 -13.16 -1.87 5.45
C GLN A 45 -11.93 -2.35 4.69
N LEU A 46 -12.01 -3.53 4.09
CA LEU A 46 -11.02 -3.99 3.13
C LEU A 46 -11.28 -3.39 1.75
N GLY A 47 -10.21 -3.10 1.03
CA GLY A 47 -10.29 -2.65 -0.35
C GLY A 47 -10.90 -3.72 -1.26
N ARG A 48 -11.65 -3.27 -2.25
CA ARG A 48 -12.31 -4.12 -3.25
C ARG A 48 -11.50 -4.13 -4.53
N LEU A 49 -11.24 -5.32 -5.05
CA LEU A 49 -10.47 -5.53 -6.27
C LEU A 49 -11.34 -5.22 -7.50
N ILE A 50 -11.02 -4.16 -8.23
CA ILE A 50 -11.87 -3.67 -9.32
C ILE A 50 -11.37 -4.03 -10.73
N GLY A 51 -10.10 -4.37 -10.90
CA GLY A 51 -9.57 -4.73 -12.22
C GLY A 51 -8.06 -4.62 -12.33
N PHE A 52 -7.58 -4.84 -13.54
CA PHE A 52 -6.16 -4.77 -13.93
C PHE A 52 -5.91 -3.60 -14.87
N ILE A 53 -4.78 -2.92 -14.67
CA ILE A 53 -4.30 -1.81 -15.51
C ILE A 53 -2.84 -2.01 -15.92
N PRO A 54 -2.44 -1.61 -17.14
CA PRO A 54 -1.03 -1.59 -17.56
C PRO A 54 -0.21 -0.59 -16.72
N LYS A 55 1.08 -0.86 -16.55
CA LYS A 55 1.98 -0.02 -15.74
C LYS A 55 2.04 1.44 -16.18
N GLU A 56 1.91 1.71 -17.47
CA GLU A 56 1.94 3.06 -18.05
C GLU A 56 0.70 3.89 -17.72
N LYS A 57 -0.38 3.22 -17.28
CA LYS A 57 -1.68 3.86 -16.97
C LYS A 57 -1.88 4.13 -15.48
N VAL A 58 -0.95 3.74 -14.62
CA VAL A 58 -1.13 3.79 -13.16
C VAL A 58 -1.40 5.20 -12.65
N VAL A 59 -0.67 6.20 -13.12
CA VAL A 59 -0.82 7.60 -12.68
C VAL A 59 -2.18 8.16 -13.09
N ASP A 60 -2.57 7.95 -14.34
CA ASP A 60 -3.86 8.41 -14.87
C ASP A 60 -5.03 7.77 -14.10
N VAL A 61 -4.99 6.46 -13.88
CA VAL A 61 -6.03 5.74 -13.12
C VAL A 61 -6.12 6.26 -11.70
N CYS A 62 -5.01 6.41 -10.98
CA CYS A 62 -5.00 6.94 -9.62
C CYS A 62 -5.56 8.37 -9.57
N GLU A 63 -5.19 9.22 -10.51
CA GLU A 63 -5.74 10.58 -10.63
C GLU A 63 -7.26 10.56 -10.82
N LYS A 64 -7.79 9.71 -11.72
CA LYS A 64 -9.24 9.62 -11.95
C LYS A 64 -9.98 9.11 -10.72
N ILE A 65 -9.41 8.13 -9.98
CA ILE A 65 -9.99 7.68 -8.70
C ILE A 65 -10.03 8.82 -7.68
N LEU A 66 -8.95 9.59 -7.55
CA LEU A 66 -8.93 10.77 -6.67
C LEU A 66 -9.98 11.81 -7.06
N THR A 67 -10.19 12.02 -8.38
CA THR A 67 -11.23 12.95 -8.85
C THR A 67 -12.65 12.43 -8.58
N ILE A 68 -12.88 11.11 -8.56
CA ILE A 68 -14.16 10.53 -8.11
C ILE A 68 -14.39 10.87 -6.63
N GLN A 69 -13.41 10.64 -5.77
CA GLN A 69 -13.51 11.01 -4.35
C GLN A 69 -13.68 12.50 -4.14
N ARG A 70 -13.03 13.34 -4.94
CA ARG A 70 -13.21 14.79 -4.90
C ARG A 70 -14.67 15.19 -5.19
N ASP A 71 -15.27 14.60 -6.22
CA ASP A 71 -16.57 15.02 -6.74
C ASP A 71 -17.74 14.39 -5.97
N TYR A 72 -17.57 13.17 -5.48
CA TYR A 72 -18.64 12.39 -4.84
C TYR A 72 -18.41 12.06 -3.35
N GLY A 73 -17.25 12.43 -2.81
CA GLY A 73 -16.93 12.23 -1.39
C GLY A 73 -17.82 13.04 -0.46
N ASN A 74 -18.09 12.51 0.74
CA ASN A 74 -18.85 13.22 1.75
C ASN A 74 -18.01 14.38 2.31
N ARG A 75 -18.46 15.62 2.12
CA ARG A 75 -17.82 16.86 2.61
C ARG A 75 -18.50 17.42 3.86
N GLU A 76 -19.70 16.99 4.17
CA GLU A 76 -20.48 17.47 5.32
C GLU A 76 -20.07 16.76 6.61
N ASN A 77 -19.92 15.44 6.55
CA ASN A 77 -19.49 14.63 7.69
C ASN A 77 -18.04 14.18 7.56
N ARG A 78 -17.11 14.86 8.25
CA ARG A 78 -15.66 14.54 8.23
C ARG A 78 -15.34 13.13 8.72
N LYS A 79 -16.15 12.52 9.57
CA LYS A 79 -15.94 11.16 10.07
C LYS A 79 -16.18 10.11 8.98
N ASN A 80 -17.00 10.43 7.99
CA ASN A 80 -17.30 9.58 6.83
C ASN A 80 -16.72 10.15 5.53
N ALA A 81 -15.63 10.92 5.59
CA ALA A 81 -15.03 11.57 4.43
C ALA A 81 -14.07 10.67 3.65
N ARG A 82 -13.65 9.51 4.19
CA ARG A 82 -12.74 8.60 3.49
C ARG A 82 -13.41 7.90 2.32
N PHE A 83 -12.61 7.49 1.34
CA PHE A 83 -13.09 6.89 0.10
C PHE A 83 -13.89 5.59 0.31
N LYS A 84 -13.58 4.80 1.33
CA LYS A 84 -14.35 3.60 1.67
C LYS A 84 -15.84 3.86 1.82
N TYR A 85 -16.22 4.97 2.44
CA TYR A 85 -17.64 5.33 2.61
C TYR A 85 -18.29 5.79 1.32
N THR A 86 -17.53 6.41 0.43
CA THR A 86 -17.99 6.78 -0.92
C THR A 86 -18.25 5.53 -1.75
N VAL A 87 -17.31 4.57 -1.71
CA VAL A 87 -17.45 3.28 -2.41
C VAL A 87 -18.65 2.48 -1.87
N ASP A 88 -18.83 2.43 -0.55
CA ASP A 88 -19.99 1.73 0.05
C ASP A 88 -21.32 2.36 -0.33
N ARG A 89 -21.40 3.69 -0.34
CA ARG A 89 -22.62 4.42 -0.67
C ARG A 89 -23.01 4.32 -2.14
N LEU A 90 -22.05 4.38 -3.04
CA LEU A 90 -22.29 4.38 -4.49
C LEU A 90 -22.29 2.96 -5.08
N GLY A 91 -21.62 2.03 -4.44
CA GLY A 91 -21.36 0.69 -4.94
C GLY A 91 -20.11 0.60 -5.79
N GLU A 92 -19.44 -0.55 -5.70
CA GLU A 92 -18.20 -0.86 -6.44
C GLU A 92 -18.40 -0.79 -7.97
N THR A 93 -19.50 -1.35 -8.46
CA THR A 93 -19.85 -1.36 -9.90
C THR A 93 -19.96 0.06 -10.43
N TRP A 94 -20.72 0.91 -9.72
CA TRP A 94 -20.88 2.31 -10.12
C TRP A 94 -19.54 3.06 -10.15
N VAL A 95 -18.69 2.86 -9.14
CA VAL A 95 -17.37 3.52 -9.09
C VAL A 95 -16.48 3.06 -10.25
N THR A 96 -16.53 1.78 -10.59
CA THR A 96 -15.77 1.21 -11.72
C THR A 96 -16.27 1.77 -13.06
N GLU A 97 -17.58 1.85 -13.27
CA GLU A 97 -18.18 2.44 -14.46
C GLU A 97 -17.82 3.93 -14.61
N GLU A 98 -17.89 4.69 -13.52
CA GLU A 98 -17.53 6.11 -13.52
C GLU A 98 -16.02 6.29 -13.77
N LEU A 99 -15.16 5.39 -13.24
CA LEU A 99 -13.73 5.37 -13.54
C LEU A 99 -13.51 5.15 -15.04
N ASN A 100 -14.11 4.12 -15.63
CA ASN A 100 -14.01 3.81 -17.05
C ASN A 100 -14.48 4.98 -17.93
N ARG A 101 -15.59 5.63 -17.55
CA ARG A 101 -16.09 6.83 -18.22
C ARG A 101 -15.06 7.98 -18.20
N ARG A 102 -14.38 8.22 -17.08
CA ARG A 102 -13.36 9.26 -16.93
C ARG A 102 -12.07 8.93 -17.69
N LEU A 103 -11.72 7.66 -17.75
CA LEU A 103 -10.55 7.18 -18.48
C LEU A 103 -10.76 7.18 -20.02
N GLY A 104 -12.01 7.03 -20.48
CA GLY A 104 -12.32 6.84 -21.89
C GLY A 104 -11.98 5.43 -22.41
N TRP A 105 -11.68 4.50 -21.52
CA TRP A 105 -11.44 3.09 -21.80
C TRP A 105 -11.84 2.23 -20.59
N GLU A 106 -12.01 0.92 -20.78
CA GLU A 106 -12.39 -0.01 -19.71
C GLU A 106 -11.17 -0.67 -19.07
N ILE A 107 -11.09 -0.67 -17.74
CA ILE A 107 -10.11 -1.50 -17.04
C ILE A 107 -10.41 -2.97 -17.28
N LYS A 108 -9.35 -3.79 -17.35
CA LYS A 108 -9.50 -5.23 -17.63
C LYS A 108 -9.90 -5.98 -16.36
N ALA A 109 -10.40 -7.21 -16.52
CA ALA A 109 -10.59 -8.12 -15.42
C ALA A 109 -9.28 -8.30 -14.62
N PRO A 110 -9.36 -8.46 -13.29
CA PRO A 110 -8.16 -8.70 -12.47
C PRO A 110 -7.36 -9.90 -12.99
N ARG A 111 -6.05 -9.83 -12.88
CA ARG A 111 -5.14 -10.95 -13.11
C ARG A 111 -5.05 -11.81 -11.85
N ASP A 112 -4.79 -13.09 -12.01
CA ASP A 112 -4.53 -13.98 -10.89
C ASP A 112 -3.26 -13.56 -10.16
N PHE A 113 -3.27 -13.64 -8.85
CA PHE A 113 -2.14 -13.35 -7.98
C PHE A 113 -2.28 -14.11 -6.67
N GLU A 114 -1.16 -14.32 -6.00
CA GLU A 114 -1.10 -14.94 -4.68
C GLU A 114 -0.11 -14.16 -3.80
N PHE A 115 -0.47 -13.96 -2.55
CA PHE A 115 0.45 -13.46 -1.53
C PHE A 115 1.04 -14.62 -0.77
N GLU A 116 2.32 -14.88 -0.96
CA GLU A 116 3.04 -15.92 -0.23
C GLU A 116 3.26 -15.54 1.24
N HIS A 117 3.54 -14.25 1.50
CA HIS A 117 3.75 -13.68 2.84
C HIS A 117 3.59 -12.15 2.81
N ASN A 118 3.41 -11.55 3.97
CA ASN A 118 3.27 -10.10 4.16
C ASN A 118 4.26 -9.49 5.16
N GLY A 119 5.28 -10.25 5.56
CA GLY A 119 6.32 -9.81 6.47
C GLY A 119 7.60 -9.38 5.78
N ASP A 120 8.51 -8.79 6.54
CA ASP A 120 9.86 -8.47 6.07
C ASP A 120 10.68 -9.76 5.90
N ARG A 121 11.50 -9.81 4.86
CA ARG A 121 12.52 -10.84 4.71
C ARG A 121 13.73 -10.43 5.53
N LEU A 122 13.92 -11.07 6.69
CA LEU A 122 15.02 -10.77 7.60
C LEU A 122 16.34 -11.39 7.15
N GLY A 123 17.46 -10.75 7.49
CA GLY A 123 18.80 -11.20 7.18
C GLY A 123 19.30 -10.69 5.83
N TRP A 124 20.31 -11.41 5.28
CA TRP A 124 20.94 -11.05 4.03
C TRP A 124 20.11 -11.51 2.82
N ILE A 125 19.86 -10.59 1.90
CA ILE A 125 19.13 -10.80 0.67
C ILE A 125 19.98 -10.32 -0.49
N GLU A 126 20.27 -11.21 -1.43
CA GLU A 126 20.98 -10.86 -2.66
C GLU A 126 20.10 -10.03 -3.58
N GLY A 127 20.60 -8.89 -4.02
CA GLY A 127 20.01 -8.06 -5.06
C GLY A 127 20.75 -8.21 -6.39
N ILE A 128 20.34 -7.48 -7.42
CA ILE A 128 20.93 -7.58 -8.76
C ILE A 128 22.43 -7.19 -8.76
N ASN A 129 22.80 -6.13 -8.05
CA ASN A 129 24.18 -5.59 -8.01
C ASN A 129 24.67 -5.31 -6.59
N ASN A 130 23.93 -5.71 -5.57
CA ASN A 130 24.22 -5.40 -4.17
C ASN A 130 23.63 -6.45 -3.24
N TRP A 131 24.02 -6.37 -1.98
CA TRP A 131 23.39 -7.10 -0.89
C TRP A 131 22.54 -6.15 -0.05
N ASN A 132 21.38 -6.63 0.38
CA ASN A 132 20.52 -5.94 1.33
C ASN A 132 20.50 -6.74 2.63
N PHE A 133 20.61 -6.05 3.74
CA PHE A 133 20.46 -6.67 5.05
C PHE A 133 19.24 -6.09 5.77
N THR A 134 18.28 -6.93 6.07
CA THR A 134 17.10 -6.51 6.83
C THR A 134 17.28 -6.89 8.29
N LEU A 135 17.43 -5.88 9.13
CA LEU A 135 17.62 -6.00 10.56
C LEU A 135 16.28 -5.94 11.28
N PHE A 136 15.98 -6.97 12.08
CA PHE A 136 14.83 -6.94 12.97
C PHE A 136 15.06 -5.93 14.10
N ILE A 137 14.10 -5.02 14.28
CA ILE A 137 14.11 -4.02 15.35
C ILE A 137 12.99 -4.32 16.34
N GLN A 138 13.34 -4.80 17.51
CA GLN A 138 12.34 -5.15 18.53
C GLN A 138 11.46 -3.94 18.88
N ASN A 139 10.15 -4.07 18.67
CA ASN A 139 9.15 -3.02 18.84
C ASN A 139 9.45 -1.74 18.04
N GLY A 140 10.21 -1.82 16.95
CA GLY A 140 10.60 -0.67 16.13
C GLY A 140 11.45 0.37 16.88
N ARG A 141 12.11 0.00 17.97
CA ARG A 141 12.77 0.95 18.87
C ARG A 141 14.29 0.79 18.84
N VAL A 142 14.96 1.70 18.15
CA VAL A 142 16.42 1.81 18.12
C VAL A 142 16.91 2.54 19.37
N LYS A 143 17.43 1.79 20.35
CA LYS A 143 18.01 2.33 21.58
C LYS A 143 19.16 1.43 22.08
N ASP A 144 20.03 2.01 22.90
CA ASP A 144 21.02 1.26 23.67
C ASP A 144 20.41 0.78 24.99
N THR A 145 20.80 -0.42 25.39
CA THR A 145 20.54 -1.01 26.71
C THR A 145 21.88 -1.42 27.33
N GLU A 146 21.88 -1.91 28.57
CA GLU A 146 23.11 -2.36 29.25
C GLU A 146 23.80 -3.50 28.49
N ASP A 147 23.02 -4.41 27.89
CA ASP A 147 23.53 -5.62 27.20
C ASP A 147 23.57 -5.50 25.67
N TYR A 148 22.95 -4.47 25.08
CA TYR A 148 22.79 -4.37 23.65
C TYR A 148 22.81 -2.92 23.13
N LEU A 149 23.89 -2.55 22.47
CA LEU A 149 24.17 -1.20 22.00
C LEU A 149 23.72 -0.96 20.54
N LEU A 150 22.42 -1.20 20.26
CA LEU A 150 21.87 -1.15 18.90
C LEU A 150 22.02 0.24 18.26
N LYS A 151 21.69 1.30 19.00
CA LYS A 151 21.76 2.67 18.46
C LYS A 151 23.22 3.07 18.17
N THR A 152 24.13 2.73 19.06
CA THR A 152 25.56 2.99 18.87
C THR A 152 26.09 2.23 17.67
N ALA A 153 25.82 0.93 17.56
CA ALA A 153 26.25 0.11 16.45
C ALA A 153 25.71 0.62 15.09
N LEU A 154 24.43 0.98 15.02
CA LEU A 154 23.86 1.54 13.79
C LEU A 154 24.48 2.88 13.41
N ARG A 155 24.86 3.71 14.39
CA ARG A 155 25.59 4.97 14.11
C ARG A 155 26.96 4.70 13.54
N GLU A 156 27.73 3.79 14.13
CA GLU A 156 29.06 3.40 13.63
C GLU A 156 28.98 2.82 12.21
N ILE A 157 27.97 1.98 11.95
CA ILE A 157 27.73 1.46 10.60
C ILE A 157 27.42 2.62 9.64
N ALA A 158 26.57 3.57 10.03
CA ALA A 158 26.20 4.69 9.17
C ALA A 158 27.37 5.60 8.80
N GLU A 159 28.42 5.68 9.63
CA GLU A 159 29.62 6.48 9.35
C GLU A 159 30.48 5.88 8.23
N ILE A 160 30.41 4.57 8.01
CA ILE A 160 31.21 3.86 7.01
C ILE A 160 30.39 3.32 5.84
N HIS A 161 29.06 3.26 5.99
CA HIS A 161 28.17 2.70 4.98
C HIS A 161 27.97 3.66 3.80
N THR A 162 28.13 3.14 2.59
CA THR A 162 27.99 3.91 1.35
C THR A 162 26.65 3.71 0.64
N GLY A 163 25.78 2.84 1.17
CA GLY A 163 24.44 2.57 0.65
C GLY A 163 23.34 3.33 1.39
N ASP A 164 22.11 2.91 1.18
CA ASP A 164 20.94 3.52 1.79
C ASP A 164 20.49 2.79 3.06
N PHE A 165 19.92 3.54 4.00
CA PHE A 165 19.09 3.00 5.08
C PHE A 165 17.63 3.16 4.72
N ARG A 166 16.84 2.09 4.86
CA ARG A 166 15.41 2.07 4.53
C ARG A 166 14.63 1.48 5.69
N LEU A 167 13.49 2.10 5.98
CA LEU A 167 12.56 1.61 6.99
C LEU A 167 11.49 0.75 6.32
N SER A 168 11.15 -0.38 6.94
CA SER A 168 10.01 -1.18 6.50
C SER A 168 8.71 -0.74 7.19
N PRO A 169 7.53 -1.04 6.62
CA PRO A 169 6.24 -0.83 7.29
C PRO A 169 6.11 -1.57 8.63
N ASN A 170 6.86 -2.66 8.83
CA ASN A 170 6.91 -3.42 10.07
C ASN A 170 7.92 -2.85 11.09
N GLN A 171 8.39 -1.61 10.88
CA GLN A 171 9.31 -0.89 11.76
C GLN A 171 10.70 -1.53 11.88
N ASN A 172 11.13 -2.28 10.88
CA ASN A 172 12.48 -2.82 10.75
C ASN A 172 13.37 -1.92 9.86
N LEU A 173 14.65 -2.21 9.79
CA LEU A 173 15.64 -1.42 9.06
C LEU A 173 16.33 -2.28 8.00
#